data_f9f7ed8a188ccd4b10e4832a8d356e2b
#
_entry.id   f9f7ed8a188ccd4b10e4832a8d356e2b
#
_cell.length_a   1.000
_cell.length_b   1.000
_cell.length_c   1.000
_cell.angle_alpha   90.00
_cell.angle_beta   90.00
_cell.angle_gamma   90.00
#
_symmetry.space_group_name_H-M   'P 1'
#
loop_
_entity.id
_entity.type
_entity.pdbx_description
1 polymer ?
#
loop_
_entity_poly.entity_id
_entity_poly.type
_entity_poly.pdbx_seq_one_letter_code
_entity_poly.pdbx_strand_id
1 'polypeptide(L)'
;SIRSSSVVPARMHLPAFCALCAAAARALRWGGRFFLVHKPERLTDLLCALRAVRLEPKRIRFVRHRAQSAVSLVLLESRLGGRPGLRYEPDLILYGPDGSASADCRRIYHRQE
;
A
#
# COMPACT_ATOMS: atom_id res chain seq x y z
N SER A 1 -16.09 -1.00 -14.31
CA SER A 1 -16.28 -1.66 -13.02
C SER A 1 -14.98 -1.69 -12.24
N ILE A 2 -15.10 -1.68 -10.94
CA ILE A 2 -13.93 -1.72 -10.08
C ILE A 2 -13.48 -3.15 -9.92
N ARG A 3 -12.24 -3.38 -10.21
CA ARG A 3 -11.63 -4.70 -10.04
C ARG A 3 -11.47 -5.01 -8.56
N SER A 4 -11.11 -6.25 -8.26
CA SER A 4 -10.88 -6.67 -6.88
C SER A 4 -9.68 -5.99 -6.23
N SER A 5 -8.92 -5.20 -6.99
CA SER A 5 -7.79 -4.40 -6.48
C SER A 5 -7.74 -3.05 -7.17
N SER A 6 -7.23 -2.05 -6.45
CA SER A 6 -7.06 -0.68 -6.94
C SER A 6 -5.81 -0.07 -6.34
N VAL A 7 -5.21 0.89 -7.05
CA VAL A 7 -4.05 1.64 -6.58
C VAL A 7 -4.43 3.10 -6.41
N VAL A 8 -4.00 3.69 -5.29
CA VAL A 8 -4.34 5.06 -4.91
C VAL A 8 -3.11 5.94 -5.04
N PRO A 9 -3.26 7.18 -5.55
CA PRO A 9 -2.14 8.13 -5.62
C PRO A 9 -1.52 8.38 -4.26
N ALA A 10 -0.20 8.59 -4.24
CA ALA A 10 0.59 8.68 -3.02
C ALA A 10 0.37 9.95 -2.21
N ARG A 11 -0.34 10.96 -2.74
CA ARG A 11 -0.49 12.27 -2.10
C ARG A 11 -1.93 12.73 -1.96
N MET A 12 -2.82 11.81 -1.79
CA MET A 12 -4.22 12.18 -1.60
C MET A 12 -4.43 12.72 -0.18
N HIS A 13 -5.13 13.89 -0.04
CA HIS A 13 -5.40 14.42 1.29
C HIS A 13 -6.49 13.58 1.97
N LEU A 14 -6.58 13.69 3.30
CA LEU A 14 -7.35 12.76 4.10
C LEU A 14 -8.85 12.69 3.76
N PRO A 15 -9.59 13.82 3.60
CA PRO A 15 -11.01 13.71 3.24
C PRO A 15 -11.24 12.98 1.92
N ALA A 16 -10.40 13.24 0.90
CA ALA A 16 -10.51 12.54 -0.38
C ALA A 16 -10.17 11.07 -0.23
N PHE A 17 -9.18 10.75 0.60
CA PHE A 17 -8.81 9.37 0.85
C PHE A 17 -9.94 8.59 1.53
N CYS A 18 -10.58 9.20 2.53
CA CYS A 18 -11.72 8.57 3.21
C CYS A 18 -12.88 8.30 2.24
N ALA A 19 -13.16 9.26 1.36
CA ALA A 19 -14.19 9.10 0.35
C ALA A 19 -13.86 7.96 -0.62
N LEU A 20 -12.59 7.86 -1.01
CA LEU A 20 -12.14 6.80 -1.89
C LEU A 20 -12.25 5.42 -1.22
N CYS A 21 -11.88 5.33 0.05
CA CYS A 21 -12.01 4.08 0.81
C CYS A 21 -13.46 3.62 0.88
N ALA A 22 -14.39 4.57 1.15
CA ALA A 22 -15.80 4.25 1.20
C ALA A 22 -16.32 3.78 -0.14
N ALA A 23 -15.91 4.43 -1.22
CA ALA A 23 -16.30 4.04 -2.57
C ALA A 23 -15.76 2.66 -2.93
N ALA A 24 -14.49 2.39 -2.60
CA ALA A 24 -13.87 1.11 -2.86
C ALA A 24 -14.58 0.00 -2.09
N ALA A 25 -14.92 0.25 -0.83
CA ALA A 25 -15.60 -0.75 -0.01
C ALA A 25 -16.98 -1.10 -0.58
N ARG A 26 -17.67 -0.11 -1.16
CA ARG A 26 -18.97 -0.37 -1.79
C ARG A 26 -18.85 -1.13 -3.09
N ALA A 27 -17.78 -0.90 -3.82
CA ALA A 27 -17.59 -1.47 -5.16
C ALA A 27 -16.94 -2.86 -5.15
N LEU A 28 -16.11 -3.14 -4.16
CA LEU A 28 -15.43 -4.42 -4.05
C LEU A 28 -16.40 -5.50 -3.56
N ARG A 29 -16.23 -6.69 -4.07
CA ARG A 29 -16.93 -7.84 -3.49
C ARG A 29 -16.29 -8.23 -2.17
N TRP A 30 -17.01 -8.93 -1.34
CA TRP A 30 -16.50 -9.43 -0.06
C TRP A 30 -15.26 -10.28 -0.30
N GLY A 31 -14.20 -9.98 0.43
CA GLY A 31 -12.91 -10.64 0.23
C GLY A 31 -12.03 -9.97 -0.82
N GLY A 32 -12.54 -8.96 -1.52
CA GLY A 32 -11.76 -8.22 -2.51
C GLY A 32 -10.59 -7.48 -1.87
N ARG A 33 -9.57 -7.21 -2.66
CA ARG A 33 -8.35 -6.58 -2.18
C ARG A 33 -8.26 -5.14 -2.66
N PHE A 34 -7.67 -4.30 -1.80
CA PHE A 34 -7.46 -2.89 -2.10
C PHE A 34 -6.00 -2.58 -1.84
N PHE A 35 -5.27 -2.21 -2.89
CA PHE A 35 -3.85 -1.88 -2.80
C PHE A 35 -3.70 -0.38 -2.83
N LEU A 36 -2.80 0.15 -1.97
CA LEU A 36 -2.50 1.57 -2.02
C LEU A 36 -1.03 1.82 -1.79
N VAL A 37 -0.56 2.95 -2.33
CA VAL A 37 0.79 3.48 -2.13
C VAL A 37 0.62 4.87 -1.56
N HIS A 38 1.31 5.17 -0.47
CA HIS A 38 1.17 6.48 0.16
C HIS A 38 2.45 6.84 0.93
N LYS A 39 2.54 8.09 1.34
CA LYS A 39 3.62 8.55 2.19
C LYS A 39 3.46 7.97 3.59
N PRO A 40 4.58 7.61 4.26
CA PRO A 40 4.50 6.89 5.54
C PRO A 40 4.03 7.75 6.70
N GLU A 41 4.20 9.07 6.64
CA GLU A 41 3.86 9.93 7.78
C GLU A 41 2.36 9.99 8.05
N ARG A 42 1.53 9.54 7.11
CA ARG A 42 0.07 9.50 7.31
C ARG A 42 -0.42 8.08 7.57
N LEU A 43 0.46 7.16 7.93
CA LEU A 43 0.11 5.75 8.06
C LEU A 43 -1.02 5.52 9.05
N THR A 44 -0.99 6.17 10.20
CA THR A 44 -2.04 6.00 11.21
C THR A 44 -3.42 6.40 10.65
N ASP A 45 -3.47 7.53 9.95
CA ASP A 45 -4.72 7.98 9.34
C ASP A 45 -5.22 6.99 8.29
N LEU A 46 -4.28 6.45 7.48
CA LEU A 46 -4.63 5.48 6.44
C LEU A 46 -5.23 4.21 7.05
N LEU A 47 -4.59 3.69 8.09
CA LEU A 47 -5.06 2.47 8.74
C LEU A 47 -6.44 2.67 9.36
N CYS A 48 -6.66 3.82 10.00
CA CYS A 48 -7.96 4.13 10.59
C CYS A 48 -9.05 4.25 9.54
N ALA A 49 -8.76 4.96 8.44
CA ALA A 49 -9.74 5.16 7.37
C ALA A 49 -10.13 3.84 6.71
N LEU A 50 -9.15 2.97 6.50
CA LEU A 50 -9.40 1.66 5.90
C LEU A 50 -10.26 0.80 6.80
N ARG A 51 -9.91 0.72 8.08
CA ARG A 51 -10.66 -0.11 9.03
C ARG A 51 -12.09 0.40 9.22
N ALA A 52 -12.29 1.71 9.14
CA ALA A 52 -13.61 2.30 9.33
C ALA A 52 -14.63 1.79 8.30
N VAL A 53 -14.16 1.37 7.12
CA VAL A 53 -15.03 0.84 6.06
C VAL A 53 -14.81 -0.64 5.81
N ARG A 54 -14.24 -1.34 6.80
CA ARG A 54 -14.00 -2.78 6.79
C ARG A 54 -12.97 -3.23 5.75
N LEU A 55 -12.11 -2.33 5.32
CA LEU A 55 -10.94 -2.69 4.52
C LEU A 55 -9.79 -2.95 5.48
N GLU A 56 -9.72 -4.16 5.98
CA GLU A 56 -8.72 -4.51 6.99
C GLU A 56 -7.34 -4.60 6.36
N PRO A 57 -6.35 -3.82 6.85
CA PRO A 57 -4.99 -3.93 6.34
C PRO A 57 -4.41 -5.30 6.65
N LYS A 58 -3.89 -5.97 5.62
CA LYS A 58 -3.40 -7.35 5.74
C LYS A 58 -1.91 -7.49 5.49
N ARG A 59 -1.34 -6.65 4.63
CA ARG A 59 0.09 -6.68 4.37
C ARG A 59 0.61 -5.26 4.22
N ILE A 60 1.79 -5.02 4.76
CA ILE A 60 2.45 -3.72 4.67
C ILE A 60 3.90 -3.94 4.26
N ARG A 61 4.39 -3.09 3.38
CA ARG A 61 5.78 -3.08 2.96
C ARG A 61 6.25 -1.64 2.88
N PHE A 62 7.41 -1.37 3.45
CA PHE A 62 8.01 -0.04 3.39
C PHE A 62 9.00 0.02 2.24
N VAL A 63 9.05 1.17 1.57
CA VAL A 63 9.96 1.41 0.46
C VAL A 63 10.99 2.44 0.89
N ARG A 64 12.26 2.15 0.63
CA ARG A 64 13.39 3.05 0.89
C ARG A 64 14.18 3.21 -0.39
N HIS A 65 14.73 4.41 -0.62
CA HIS A 65 15.60 4.60 -1.77
C HIS A 65 16.89 3.80 -1.60
N ARG A 66 17.49 3.83 -0.41
CA ARG A 66 18.67 3.04 -0.07
C ARG A 66 18.45 2.42 1.31
N ALA A 67 19.28 1.43 1.64
CA ALA A 67 19.12 0.69 2.89
C ALA A 67 19.15 1.59 4.13
N GLN A 68 19.95 2.68 4.11
CA GLN A 68 20.04 3.59 5.23
C GLN A 68 19.10 4.78 5.16
N SER A 69 18.33 4.90 4.09
CA SER A 69 17.40 6.03 3.93
C SER A 69 16.18 5.84 4.81
N ALA A 70 15.54 6.95 5.15
CA ALA A 70 14.25 6.91 5.79
C ALA A 70 13.22 6.27 4.83
N VAL A 71 12.13 5.76 5.39
CA VAL A 71 11.05 5.21 4.57
C VAL A 71 10.47 6.31 3.69
N SER A 72 10.40 6.08 2.39
CA SER A 72 9.87 7.05 1.44
C SER A 72 8.41 6.79 1.08
N LEU A 73 7.98 5.54 1.06
CA LEU A 73 6.60 5.17 0.73
C LEU A 73 6.20 3.94 1.53
N VAL A 74 4.90 3.77 1.69
CA VAL A 74 4.33 2.57 2.27
C VAL A 74 3.39 1.93 1.24
N LEU A 75 3.51 0.63 1.10
CA LEU A 75 2.61 -0.17 0.28
C LEU A 75 1.70 -0.93 1.22
N LEU A 76 0.39 -0.78 1.03
CA LEU A 76 -0.59 -1.47 1.87
C LEU A 76 -1.51 -2.31 1.00
N GLU A 77 -1.78 -3.51 1.47
CA GLU A 77 -2.81 -4.36 0.90
C GLU A 77 -3.86 -4.59 1.97
N SER A 78 -5.10 -4.23 1.67
CA SER A 78 -6.24 -4.42 2.56
C SER A 78 -7.22 -5.39 1.93
N ARG A 79 -8.06 -6.00 2.76
CA ARG A 79 -9.06 -6.94 2.28
C ARG A 79 -10.41 -6.58 2.87
N LEU A 80 -11.42 -6.47 2.02
CA LEU A 80 -12.78 -6.17 2.47
C LEU A 80 -13.31 -7.34 3.29
N GLY A 81 -13.66 -7.05 4.54
CA GLY A 81 -14.12 -8.06 5.48
C GLY A 81 -13.02 -8.95 6.03
N GLY A 82 -11.75 -8.57 5.85
CA GLY A 82 -10.64 -9.36 6.38
C GLY A 82 -10.61 -9.38 7.89
N ARG A 83 -10.01 -10.44 8.45
CA ARG A 83 -9.81 -10.53 9.89
C ARG A 83 -8.58 -9.73 10.30
N PRO A 84 -8.51 -9.26 11.54
CA PRO A 84 -7.32 -8.56 12.03
C PRO A 84 -6.06 -9.40 11.90
N GLY A 85 -4.95 -8.73 11.70
CA GLY A 85 -3.64 -9.38 11.57
C GLY A 85 -2.87 -8.79 10.42
N LEU A 86 -1.91 -7.91 10.73
CA LEU A 86 -1.12 -7.21 9.72
C LEU A 86 0.23 -7.93 9.57
N ARG A 87 0.54 -8.34 8.35
CA ARG A 87 1.82 -8.99 8.04
C ARG A 87 2.79 -7.94 7.50
N TYR A 88 4.00 -7.94 8.04
CA TYR A 88 5.06 -7.04 7.60
C TYR A 88 5.95 -7.77 6.61
N GLU A 89 6.01 -7.26 5.38
CA GLU A 89 6.89 -7.78 4.35
C GLU A 89 8.26 -7.10 4.45
N PRO A 90 9.34 -7.73 3.97
CA PRO A 90 10.65 -7.10 3.97
C PRO A 90 10.63 -5.77 3.23
N ASP A 91 11.44 -4.81 3.70
CA ASP A 91 11.54 -3.52 3.06
C ASP A 91 12.00 -3.65 1.62
N LEU A 92 11.44 -2.84 0.73
CA LEU A 92 11.85 -2.76 -0.66
C LEU A 92 12.88 -1.66 -0.79
N ILE A 93 14.10 -2.03 -1.18
CA ILE A 93 15.20 -1.09 -1.38
C ILE A 93 15.34 -0.85 -2.88
N LEU A 94 15.25 0.42 -3.30
CA LEU A 94 15.22 0.74 -4.73
C LEU A 94 16.62 0.77 -5.34
N TYR A 95 17.62 1.26 -4.60
CA TYR A 95 18.98 1.43 -5.13
C TYR A 95 19.99 0.75 -4.23
N GLY A 96 20.98 0.13 -4.85
CA GLY A 96 22.08 -0.48 -4.13
C GLY A 96 23.10 0.56 -3.68
N PRO A 97 24.15 0.11 -2.95
CA PRO A 97 25.17 1.02 -2.41
C PRO A 97 25.89 1.83 -3.50
N ASP A 98 25.98 1.32 -4.71
CA ASP A 98 26.64 1.99 -5.83
C ASP A 98 25.70 2.91 -6.62
N GLY A 99 24.44 3.05 -6.18
CA GLY A 99 23.46 3.89 -6.84
C GLY A 99 22.70 3.20 -7.97
N SER A 100 23.02 1.96 -8.30
CA SER A 100 22.26 1.21 -9.30
C SER A 100 20.98 0.65 -8.72
N ALA A 101 20.03 0.26 -9.58
CA ALA A 101 18.80 -0.35 -9.13
C ALA A 101 19.11 -1.63 -8.35
N SER A 102 18.42 -1.82 -7.23
CA SER A 102 18.61 -3.00 -6.39
C SER A 102 18.07 -4.25 -7.08
N ALA A 103 18.42 -5.42 -6.54
CA ALA A 103 17.87 -6.68 -7.02
C ALA A 103 16.35 -6.70 -6.85
N ASP A 104 15.83 -6.16 -5.75
CA ASP A 104 14.39 -6.09 -5.51
C ASP A 104 13.70 -5.21 -6.55
N CYS A 105 14.28 -4.05 -6.84
CA CYS A 105 13.74 -3.13 -7.83
C CYS A 105 13.73 -3.77 -9.22
N ARG A 106 14.84 -4.40 -9.61
CA ARG A 106 14.93 -5.07 -10.91
C ARG A 106 13.94 -6.21 -11.02
N ARG A 107 13.75 -6.98 -9.96
CA ARG A 107 12.81 -8.10 -9.96
C ARG A 107 11.39 -7.62 -10.20
N ILE A 108 10.99 -6.55 -9.55
CA ILE A 108 9.65 -5.98 -9.71
C ILE A 108 9.45 -5.43 -11.10
N TYR A 109 10.47 -4.73 -11.62
CA TYR A 109 10.41 -4.15 -12.96
C TYR A 109 10.22 -5.24 -14.02
N HIS A 110 10.98 -6.32 -13.95
CA HIS A 110 10.86 -7.43 -14.90
C HIS A 110 9.51 -8.13 -14.78
N ARG A 111 8.94 -8.17 -13.59
CA ARG A 111 7.67 -8.85 -13.39
C ARG A 111 6.51 -8.13 -14.08
N GLN A 112 6.66 -6.85 -14.34
CA GLN A 112 5.61 -6.06 -14.98
C GLN A 112 5.64 -6.17 -16.50
N GLU A 113 6.63 -6.73 -17.06
CA GLU A 113 6.72 -6.98 -18.48
C GLU A 113 6.02 -8.28 -18.82
#